data_1341f980c190f4829b5d9e351793f865
#
_entry.id   1341f980c190f4829b5d9e351793f865
#
_cell.length_a   1.000
_cell.length_b   1.000
_cell.length_c   1.000
_cell.angle_alpha   90.00
_cell.angle_beta   90.00
_cell.angle_gamma   90.00
#
_symmetry.space_group_name_H-M   'P 1'
#
loop_
_entity.id
_entity.type
_entity.pdbx_description
1 polymer ?
#
loop_
_entity_poly.entity_id
_entity_poly.type
_entity_poly.pdbx_seq_one_letter_code
_entity_poly.pdbx_strand_id
1 'polypeptide(L)'
;MNGIKKYFPFLLFFIVYPLAAEKLPPFVMPSARAAGFGGIHAAQGDDFSAIFSNPASFAGIEKQFSAAEMTISLYGPVFELLDSAVGKSGDVESVVSSNNFAAGFDIGGPVAVGLVNNGFGIGFFNRTVMDIKSIDTSFLPIPVPGLIALIPTAWEELLLVGGYSFRALDHESHKLDIGILGKAFYRVMLDIQMPSIDITNWSETSLSLQTPLQTHFGMGIDLGVKYNYSDTITVALAGYDVYSPALVTKYDQFWDYGKEGTQSYGTVQPRLALGVLYRLRNDFLERYITDIILMADYRDFIGLFDENDRYPLFDFTVGMEITLLKVLKLRAGMADLLPSGGFGIDMKFMTMDVAIRGKQLGDKPGDKTVFAMDVGLLFRY
;
A
#
# COMPACT_ATOMS: atom_id res chain seq x y z
N MET A 1 21.47 -38.61 -0.11
CA MET A 1 21.16 -38.00 1.21
C MET A 1 21.83 -36.64 1.48
N ASN A 2 22.50 -36.01 0.50
CA ASN A 2 23.17 -34.70 0.70
C ASN A 2 22.34 -33.48 0.32
N GLY A 3 21.16 -33.65 -0.25
CA GLY A 3 20.29 -32.51 -0.64
C GLY A 3 19.48 -31.91 0.50
N ILE A 4 19.08 -32.71 1.49
CA ILE A 4 18.20 -32.29 2.57
C ILE A 4 18.94 -31.41 3.60
N LYS A 5 20.25 -31.60 3.77
CA LYS A 5 21.05 -30.81 4.73
C LYS A 5 21.22 -29.33 4.31
N LYS A 6 21.06 -29.00 3.03
CA LYS A 6 21.18 -27.61 2.54
C LYS A 6 19.93 -26.77 2.81
N TYR A 7 18.75 -27.39 2.94
CA TYR A 7 17.48 -26.71 3.15
C TYR A 7 17.01 -26.72 4.61
N PHE A 8 17.64 -27.53 5.46
CA PHE A 8 17.30 -27.63 6.88
C PHE A 8 17.54 -26.31 7.66
N PRO A 9 18.62 -25.55 7.44
CA PRO A 9 18.77 -24.24 8.07
C PRO A 9 17.73 -23.23 7.55
N PHE A 10 17.24 -23.37 6.32
CA PHE A 10 16.21 -22.52 5.75
C PHE A 10 14.83 -22.78 6.38
N LEU A 11 14.52 -24.02 6.74
CA LEU A 11 13.28 -24.40 7.43
C LEU A 11 13.29 -23.95 8.91
N LEU A 12 14.44 -24.04 9.58
CA LEU A 12 14.60 -23.55 10.96
C LEU A 12 14.52 -22.03 11.06
N PHE A 13 14.90 -21.31 10.00
CA PHE A 13 14.86 -19.88 9.88
C PHE A 13 13.44 -19.30 10.09
N PHE A 14 12.41 -19.98 9.61
CA PHE A 14 11.03 -19.56 9.76
C PHE A 14 10.43 -19.86 11.15
N ILE A 15 11.12 -20.60 12.01
CA ILE A 15 10.60 -21.00 13.34
C ILE A 15 11.12 -20.07 14.46
N VAL A 16 12.28 -19.43 14.26
CA VAL A 16 12.91 -18.57 15.27
C VAL A 16 12.62 -17.10 14.95
N TYR A 17 11.77 -16.47 15.73
CA TYR A 17 11.57 -15.02 15.67
C TYR A 17 12.85 -14.34 16.20
N PRO A 18 13.63 -13.63 15.39
CA PRO A 18 14.81 -12.95 15.88
C PRO A 18 14.39 -11.71 16.69
N LEU A 19 14.79 -11.65 17.94
CA LEU A 19 14.56 -10.51 18.86
C LEU A 19 15.17 -9.17 18.38
N ALA A 20 15.94 -9.19 17.28
CA ALA A 20 16.63 -8.03 16.69
C ALA A 20 16.44 -7.94 15.18
N ALA A 21 15.23 -8.25 14.68
CA ALA A 21 14.94 -8.17 13.25
C ALA A 21 14.75 -6.72 12.80
N GLU A 22 15.27 -6.38 11.63
CA GLU A 22 15.02 -5.09 10.96
C GLU A 22 13.52 -4.98 10.63
N LYS A 23 12.88 -3.84 11.00
CA LYS A 23 11.48 -3.57 10.67
C LYS A 23 11.36 -3.21 9.19
N LEU A 24 10.62 -4.01 8.43
CA LEU A 24 10.41 -3.79 7.01
C LEU A 24 9.03 -3.16 6.75
N PRO A 25 8.91 -2.25 5.77
CA PRO A 25 7.63 -1.70 5.39
C PRO A 25 6.72 -2.78 4.77
N PRO A 26 5.39 -2.72 5.03
CA PRO A 26 4.44 -3.67 4.46
C PRO A 26 4.29 -3.46 2.96
N PHE A 27 3.92 -4.53 2.24
CA PHE A 27 3.44 -4.40 0.87
C PHE A 27 2.03 -3.81 0.87
N VAL A 28 1.87 -2.68 0.19
CA VAL A 28 0.56 -2.03 0.02
C VAL A 28 0.39 -1.70 -1.45
N MET A 29 -0.50 -2.42 -2.13
CA MET A 29 -0.81 -2.14 -3.55
C MET A 29 -1.56 -0.80 -3.65
N PRO A 30 -1.09 0.16 -4.46
CA PRO A 30 -1.83 1.38 -4.70
C PRO A 30 -3.14 1.07 -5.41
N SER A 31 -4.22 1.75 -5.01
CA SER A 31 -5.55 1.61 -5.61
C SER A 31 -6.24 2.96 -5.62
N ALA A 32 -6.56 3.46 -6.82
CA ALA A 32 -7.29 4.72 -6.97
C ALA A 32 -8.71 4.62 -6.39
N ARG A 33 -9.34 3.44 -6.47
CA ARG A 33 -10.62 3.18 -5.80
C ARG A 33 -10.50 3.38 -4.28
N ALA A 34 -9.53 2.71 -3.65
CA ALA A 34 -9.31 2.81 -2.22
C ALA A 34 -8.92 4.23 -1.81
N ALA A 35 -8.05 4.89 -2.58
CA ALA A 35 -7.66 6.28 -2.34
C ALA A 35 -8.87 7.22 -2.26
N GLY A 36 -9.86 7.02 -3.13
CA GLY A 36 -11.04 7.87 -3.21
C GLY A 36 -11.93 7.83 -1.97
N PHE A 37 -11.96 6.72 -1.22
CA PHE A 37 -12.78 6.58 -0.02
C PHE A 37 -11.98 6.44 1.29
N GLY A 38 -10.75 6.94 1.32
CA GLY A 38 -9.96 7.02 2.55
C GLY A 38 -9.07 5.83 2.83
N GLY A 39 -8.91 4.89 1.90
CA GLY A 39 -7.98 3.77 2.05
C GLY A 39 -8.63 2.40 1.92
N ILE A 40 -7.87 1.36 2.23
CA ILE A 40 -8.36 -0.01 2.26
C ILE A 40 -9.16 -0.24 3.54
N HIS A 41 -10.36 -0.77 3.41
CA HIS A 41 -11.25 -1.11 4.53
C HIS A 41 -11.38 -2.62 4.72
N ALA A 42 -11.19 -3.10 5.95
CA ALA A 42 -11.20 -4.53 6.27
C ALA A 42 -12.57 -5.19 6.05
N ALA A 43 -13.65 -4.42 6.19
CA ALA A 43 -15.02 -4.90 5.95
C ALA A 43 -15.39 -4.89 4.46
N GLN A 44 -14.64 -4.19 3.60
CA GLN A 44 -14.83 -4.19 2.17
C GLN A 44 -14.16 -5.42 1.55
N GLY A 45 -14.81 -6.05 0.61
CA GLY A 45 -14.29 -7.23 -0.07
C GLY A 45 -15.40 -7.87 -0.86
N ASP A 46 -15.90 -7.12 -1.84
CA ASP A 46 -16.94 -7.53 -2.77
C ASP A 46 -16.39 -7.83 -4.16
N ASP A 47 -15.09 -7.62 -4.35
CA ASP A 47 -14.38 -7.84 -5.60
C ASP A 47 -12.93 -8.36 -5.38
N PHE A 48 -12.15 -8.33 -6.44
CA PHE A 48 -10.74 -8.75 -6.48
C PHE A 48 -9.85 -8.04 -5.42
N SER A 49 -10.19 -6.82 -5.02
CA SER A 49 -9.46 -6.08 -3.98
C SER A 49 -9.47 -6.76 -2.60
N ALA A 50 -10.34 -7.77 -2.41
CA ALA A 50 -10.37 -8.61 -1.21
C ALA A 50 -9.01 -9.25 -0.89
N ILE A 51 -8.17 -9.48 -1.89
CA ILE A 51 -6.79 -9.98 -1.72
C ILE A 51 -5.98 -9.06 -0.79
N PHE A 52 -6.21 -7.74 -0.86
CA PHE A 52 -5.49 -6.75 -0.08
C PHE A 52 -6.26 -6.25 1.15
N SER A 53 -7.58 -6.50 1.21
CA SER A 53 -8.41 -6.00 2.29
C SER A 53 -8.67 -7.03 3.40
N ASN A 54 -9.18 -8.20 3.05
CA ASN A 54 -9.49 -9.24 4.03
C ASN A 54 -9.68 -10.60 3.35
N PRO A 55 -8.84 -11.60 3.63
CA PRO A 55 -8.95 -12.91 3.00
C PRO A 55 -10.27 -13.65 3.30
N ALA A 56 -10.97 -13.31 4.40
CA ALA A 56 -12.28 -13.88 4.68
C ALA A 56 -13.34 -13.54 3.63
N SER A 57 -13.13 -12.46 2.87
CA SER A 57 -14.06 -12.01 1.83
C SER A 57 -14.14 -12.97 0.63
N PHE A 58 -13.15 -13.82 0.40
CA PHE A 58 -13.16 -14.77 -0.75
C PHE A 58 -14.36 -15.72 -0.71
N ALA A 59 -14.89 -16.08 0.48
CA ALA A 59 -16.06 -16.95 0.62
C ALA A 59 -17.33 -16.36 0.02
N GLY A 60 -17.42 -15.04 -0.09
CA GLY A 60 -18.60 -14.33 -0.62
C GLY A 60 -18.46 -13.85 -2.06
N ILE A 61 -17.30 -14.05 -2.70
CA ILE A 61 -17.03 -13.56 -4.05
C ILE A 61 -17.24 -14.69 -5.05
N GLU A 62 -18.13 -14.47 -6.03
CA GLU A 62 -18.20 -15.29 -7.22
C GLU A 62 -16.92 -15.15 -8.04
N LYS A 63 -16.74 -16.02 -9.04
CA LYS A 63 -15.53 -16.02 -9.87
C LYS A 63 -15.25 -14.64 -10.48
N GLN A 64 -14.11 -14.07 -10.10
CA GLN A 64 -13.57 -12.83 -10.68
C GLN A 64 -12.10 -13.07 -11.07
N PHE A 65 -11.81 -12.78 -12.32
CA PHE A 65 -10.46 -12.82 -12.87
C PHE A 65 -10.02 -11.40 -13.23
N SER A 66 -8.92 -10.93 -12.64
CA SER A 66 -8.24 -9.71 -13.05
C SER A 66 -7.12 -10.08 -14.04
N ALA A 67 -7.22 -9.59 -15.25
CA ALA A 67 -6.23 -9.84 -16.29
C ALA A 67 -5.05 -8.86 -16.22
N ALA A 68 -5.31 -7.63 -15.81
CA ALA A 68 -4.31 -6.60 -15.58
C ALA A 68 -4.91 -5.49 -14.71
N GLU A 69 -4.14 -5.04 -13.75
CA GLU A 69 -4.45 -3.85 -12.95
C GLU A 69 -3.24 -2.93 -12.98
N MET A 70 -3.47 -1.65 -13.22
CA MET A 70 -2.43 -0.62 -13.13
C MET A 70 -2.99 0.58 -12.38
N THR A 71 -2.30 0.99 -11.34
CA THR A 71 -2.60 2.23 -10.64
C THR A 71 -1.34 3.08 -10.56
N ILE A 72 -1.46 4.35 -10.93
CA ILE A 72 -0.40 5.35 -10.81
C ILE A 72 -0.85 6.34 -9.75
N SER A 73 -0.06 6.50 -8.70
CA SER A 73 -0.21 7.49 -7.65
C SER A 73 0.93 8.49 -7.74
N LEU A 74 0.62 9.76 -7.95
CA LEU A 74 1.57 10.86 -7.96
C LEU A 74 1.32 11.74 -6.74
N TYR A 75 2.35 12.17 -6.03
CA TYR A 75 2.18 13.02 -4.86
C TYR A 75 3.28 14.07 -4.70
N GLY A 76 2.96 15.13 -3.95
CA GLY A 76 3.80 16.29 -3.79
C GLY A 76 3.66 17.29 -4.94
N PRO A 77 4.56 18.27 -5.07
CA PRO A 77 4.54 19.31 -6.09
C PRO A 77 5.08 18.79 -7.44
N VAL A 78 4.55 17.64 -7.90
CA VAL A 78 5.03 16.98 -9.13
C VAL A 78 4.75 17.82 -10.37
N PHE A 79 3.65 18.56 -10.40
CA PHE A 79 3.29 19.41 -11.53
C PHE A 79 4.20 20.62 -11.64
N GLU A 80 4.55 21.25 -10.52
CA GLU A 80 5.50 22.36 -10.46
C GLU A 80 6.90 21.91 -10.90
N LEU A 81 7.33 20.73 -10.50
CA LEU A 81 8.59 20.14 -10.94
C LEU A 81 8.59 19.81 -12.44
N LEU A 82 7.49 19.27 -12.97
CA LEU A 82 7.35 19.00 -14.40
C LEU A 82 7.34 20.29 -15.23
N ASP A 83 6.61 21.31 -14.82
CA ASP A 83 6.57 22.60 -15.51
C ASP A 83 7.96 23.26 -15.53
N SER A 84 8.72 23.15 -14.45
CA SER A 84 10.10 23.62 -14.39
C SER A 84 11.03 22.83 -15.32
N ALA A 85 10.90 21.51 -15.37
CA ALA A 85 11.71 20.64 -16.22
C ALA A 85 11.44 20.89 -17.72
N VAL A 86 10.25 21.35 -18.09
CA VAL A 86 9.85 21.67 -19.48
C VAL A 86 10.18 23.14 -19.84
N GLY A 87 10.84 23.91 -18.92
CA GLY A 87 11.28 25.28 -19.18
C GLY A 87 10.17 26.34 -19.11
N LYS A 88 9.04 25.99 -18.53
CA LYS A 88 7.96 26.94 -18.18
C LYS A 88 8.24 27.43 -16.78
N SER A 89 8.87 28.59 -16.66
CA SER A 89 9.12 29.42 -15.47
C SER A 89 8.56 28.88 -14.12
N GLY A 90 9.28 27.93 -13.54
CA GLY A 90 9.12 27.53 -12.16
C GLY A 90 10.48 27.59 -11.47
N ASP A 91 10.56 28.26 -10.34
CA ASP A 91 11.77 28.27 -9.53
C ASP A 91 11.85 26.96 -8.75
N VAL A 92 12.51 25.93 -9.33
CA VAL A 92 12.73 24.62 -8.68
C VAL A 92 13.34 24.80 -7.30
N GLU A 93 14.25 25.77 -7.17
CA GLU A 93 14.93 26.06 -5.91
C GLU A 93 13.95 26.48 -4.82
N SER A 94 12.95 27.31 -5.13
CA SER A 94 11.92 27.72 -4.17
C SER A 94 10.99 26.58 -3.76
N VAL A 95 10.67 25.67 -4.68
CA VAL A 95 9.81 24.49 -4.43
C VAL A 95 10.53 23.47 -3.56
N VAL A 96 11.79 23.20 -3.84
CA VAL A 96 12.59 22.19 -3.17
C VAL A 96 13.20 22.73 -1.86
N SER A 97 13.39 24.05 -1.73
CA SER A 97 13.97 24.69 -0.53
C SER A 97 13.08 24.67 0.71
N SER A 98 11.85 24.17 0.61
CA SER A 98 11.02 23.99 1.79
C SER A 98 11.53 22.80 2.63
N ASN A 99 11.73 22.98 3.93
CA ASN A 99 12.12 21.91 4.86
C ASN A 99 11.12 20.72 4.89
N ASN A 100 9.98 20.86 4.23
CA ASN A 100 8.90 19.87 4.16
C ASN A 100 8.69 19.31 2.74
N PHE A 101 9.68 19.45 1.86
CA PHE A 101 9.56 18.92 0.50
C PHE A 101 9.47 17.39 0.50
N ALA A 102 8.47 16.89 -0.18
CA ALA A 102 8.34 15.47 -0.50
C ALA A 102 7.55 15.32 -1.80
N ALA A 103 8.09 14.57 -2.71
CA ALA A 103 7.44 14.23 -3.98
C ALA A 103 7.77 12.79 -4.36
N GLY A 104 6.90 12.15 -5.13
CA GLY A 104 7.18 10.82 -5.63
C GLY A 104 6.03 10.24 -6.43
N PHE A 105 6.27 9.02 -6.87
CA PHE A 105 5.26 8.21 -7.52
C PHE A 105 5.26 6.78 -6.96
N ASP A 106 4.11 6.15 -7.06
CA ASP A 106 3.84 4.79 -6.64
C ASP A 106 3.00 4.13 -7.74
N ILE A 107 3.55 3.15 -8.41
CA ILE A 107 2.93 2.47 -9.54
C ILE A 107 2.70 1.01 -9.16
N GLY A 108 1.43 0.62 -9.07
CA GLY A 108 1.02 -0.78 -9.00
C GLY A 108 0.75 -1.34 -10.39
N GLY A 109 1.25 -2.50 -10.71
CA GLY A 109 1.19 -3.07 -12.04
C GLY A 109 2.36 -2.59 -12.96
N PRO A 110 2.30 -2.86 -14.27
CA PRO A 110 1.20 -3.44 -15.03
C PRO A 110 1.03 -4.96 -14.87
N VAL A 111 1.95 -5.63 -14.19
CA VAL A 111 1.82 -7.06 -13.94
C VAL A 111 1.07 -7.26 -12.63
N ALA A 112 -0.25 -7.15 -12.68
CA ALA A 112 -1.14 -7.40 -11.56
C ALA A 112 -2.27 -8.31 -12.05
N VAL A 113 -2.07 -9.60 -11.84
CA VAL A 113 -2.95 -10.68 -12.34
C VAL A 113 -3.43 -11.49 -11.17
N GLY A 114 -4.70 -11.84 -11.16
CA GLY A 114 -5.21 -12.70 -10.10
C GLY A 114 -6.60 -13.24 -10.34
N LEU A 115 -6.97 -14.17 -9.49
CA LEU A 115 -8.26 -14.86 -9.50
C LEU A 115 -8.77 -14.95 -8.08
N VAL A 116 -10.04 -14.59 -7.89
CA VAL A 116 -10.81 -14.93 -6.70
C VAL A 116 -12.03 -15.74 -7.12
N ASN A 117 -12.28 -16.86 -6.47
CA ASN A 117 -13.37 -17.75 -6.83
C ASN A 117 -13.84 -18.57 -5.62
N ASN A 118 -15.06 -18.29 -5.12
CA ASN A 118 -15.75 -19.10 -4.11
C ASN A 118 -14.86 -19.64 -2.99
N GLY A 119 -14.21 -18.73 -2.27
CA GLY A 119 -13.34 -19.08 -1.15
C GLY A 119 -11.85 -19.20 -1.49
N PHE A 120 -11.46 -19.23 -2.74
CA PHE A 120 -10.06 -19.29 -3.15
C PHE A 120 -9.59 -17.97 -3.77
N GLY A 121 -8.38 -17.53 -3.42
CA GLY A 121 -7.74 -16.35 -4.03
C GLY A 121 -6.28 -16.64 -4.35
N ILE A 122 -5.83 -16.24 -5.54
CA ILE A 122 -4.43 -16.29 -5.96
C ILE A 122 -4.11 -15.04 -6.77
N GLY A 123 -2.89 -14.53 -6.65
CA GLY A 123 -2.46 -13.38 -7.45
C GLY A 123 -0.96 -13.20 -7.48
N PHE A 124 -0.52 -12.50 -8.52
CA PHE A 124 0.86 -12.04 -8.68
C PHE A 124 0.83 -10.56 -9.04
N PHE A 125 1.62 -9.77 -8.31
CA PHE A 125 1.61 -8.31 -8.38
C PHE A 125 3.02 -7.76 -8.40
N ASN A 126 3.21 -6.64 -9.10
CA ASN A 126 4.39 -5.83 -8.95
C ASN A 126 4.04 -4.40 -8.53
N ARG A 127 5.00 -3.73 -7.91
CA ARG A 127 4.89 -2.35 -7.47
C ARG A 127 6.23 -1.67 -7.58
N THR A 128 6.25 -0.49 -8.19
CA THR A 128 7.41 0.39 -8.32
C THR A 128 7.15 1.66 -7.53
N VAL A 129 8.08 2.03 -6.65
CA VAL A 129 7.99 3.26 -5.87
C VAL A 129 9.25 4.07 -6.04
N MET A 130 9.08 5.38 -6.18
CA MET A 130 10.16 6.34 -6.13
C MET A 130 9.73 7.55 -5.32
N ASP A 131 10.51 7.85 -4.29
CA ASP A 131 10.30 8.95 -3.36
C ASP A 131 11.50 9.86 -3.32
N ILE A 132 11.28 11.16 -3.21
CA ILE A 132 12.31 12.16 -2.90
C ILE A 132 11.80 12.98 -1.72
N LYS A 133 12.56 13.01 -0.63
CA LYS A 133 12.20 13.74 0.60
C LYS A 133 13.34 14.65 1.04
N SER A 134 13.00 15.85 1.52
CA SER A 134 13.98 16.70 2.21
C SER A 134 14.21 16.18 3.63
N ILE A 135 15.47 16.27 4.08
CA ILE A 135 15.82 16.02 5.48
C ILE A 135 16.11 17.35 6.15
N ASP A 136 15.70 17.45 7.41
CA ASP A 136 16.14 18.51 8.28
C ASP A 136 17.65 18.37 8.53
N THR A 137 18.42 19.37 8.10
CA THR A 137 19.88 19.40 8.26
C THR A 137 20.31 20.05 9.59
N SER A 138 19.36 20.39 10.46
CA SER A 138 19.63 21.01 11.77
C SER A 138 20.47 20.13 12.71
N PHE A 139 20.53 18.82 12.45
CA PHE A 139 21.39 17.88 13.18
C PHE A 139 22.87 17.95 12.79
N LEU A 140 23.21 18.63 11.71
CA LEU A 140 24.63 18.79 11.31
C LEU A 140 25.35 19.70 12.31
N PRO A 141 26.60 19.34 12.68
CA PRO A 141 27.36 20.14 13.66
C PRO A 141 27.65 21.57 13.22
N ILE A 142 27.53 21.85 11.92
CA ILE A 142 27.61 23.19 11.33
C ILE A 142 26.43 23.31 10.35
N PRO A 143 25.37 24.04 10.72
CA PRO A 143 24.28 24.30 9.77
C PRO A 143 24.80 25.17 8.63
N VAL A 144 24.76 24.68 7.41
CA VAL A 144 25.09 25.46 6.22
C VAL A 144 23.78 26.10 5.72
N PRO A 145 23.62 27.43 5.80
CA PRO A 145 22.42 28.08 5.30
C PRO A 145 22.20 27.78 3.81
N GLY A 146 21.00 27.33 3.47
CA GLY A 146 20.63 26.99 2.09
C GLY A 146 20.99 25.57 1.64
N LEU A 147 21.62 24.76 2.51
CA LEU A 147 21.89 23.35 2.19
C LEU A 147 20.63 22.52 2.48
N ILE A 148 20.06 21.96 1.45
CA ILE A 148 18.94 21.01 1.56
C ILE A 148 19.47 19.64 1.19
N ALA A 149 19.34 18.70 2.11
CA ALA A 149 19.64 17.31 1.83
C ALA A 149 18.36 16.65 1.30
N LEU A 150 18.41 16.10 0.09
CA LEU A 150 17.34 15.30 -0.50
C LEU A 150 17.75 13.83 -0.45
N ILE A 151 16.85 12.98 0.03
CA ILE A 151 17.04 11.53 -0.03
C ILE A 151 16.06 10.97 -1.06
N PRO A 152 16.54 10.59 -2.23
CA PRO A 152 15.77 9.75 -3.14
C PRO A 152 15.82 8.30 -2.66
N THR A 153 14.67 7.63 -2.69
CA THR A 153 14.54 6.18 -2.47
C THR A 153 13.76 5.59 -3.63
N ALA A 154 14.20 4.45 -4.12
CA ALA A 154 13.50 3.75 -5.18
C ALA A 154 13.49 2.25 -4.87
N TRP A 155 12.34 1.60 -5.05
CA TRP A 155 12.26 0.14 -4.91
C TRP A 155 11.25 -0.47 -5.88
N GLU A 156 11.51 -1.71 -6.24
CA GLU A 156 10.62 -2.58 -6.98
C GLU A 156 10.23 -3.76 -6.10
N GLU A 157 8.95 -4.08 -6.06
CA GLU A 157 8.41 -5.18 -5.28
C GLU A 157 7.64 -6.15 -6.15
N LEU A 158 7.87 -7.43 -5.93
CA LEU A 158 7.09 -8.53 -6.48
C LEU A 158 6.39 -9.25 -5.34
N LEU A 159 5.11 -9.53 -5.51
CA LEU A 159 4.27 -10.22 -4.53
C LEU A 159 3.51 -11.36 -5.18
N LEU A 160 3.66 -12.56 -4.65
CA LEU A 160 2.84 -13.72 -4.95
C LEU A 160 1.96 -14.02 -3.74
N VAL A 161 0.67 -14.21 -3.95
CA VAL A 161 -0.28 -14.54 -2.89
C VAL A 161 -1.11 -15.75 -3.25
N GLY A 162 -1.51 -16.49 -2.22
CA GLY A 162 -2.46 -17.59 -2.33
C GLY A 162 -3.21 -17.77 -1.02
N GLY A 163 -4.53 -17.88 -1.09
CA GLY A 163 -5.35 -17.96 0.11
C GLY A 163 -6.64 -18.72 -0.07
N TYR A 164 -7.24 -19.02 1.06
CA TYR A 164 -8.50 -19.73 1.14
C TYR A 164 -9.37 -19.15 2.25
N SER A 165 -10.68 -19.10 2.00
CA SER A 165 -11.66 -18.80 3.03
C SER A 165 -12.86 -19.74 2.93
N PHE A 166 -13.53 -19.90 4.03
CA PHE A 166 -14.73 -20.69 4.12
C PHE A 166 -15.80 -20.02 4.97
N ARG A 167 -17.05 -20.33 4.70
CA ARG A 167 -18.18 -19.87 5.48
C ARG A 167 -18.38 -20.80 6.67
N ALA A 168 -18.05 -20.28 7.88
CA ALA A 168 -18.16 -21.02 9.14
C ALA A 168 -19.60 -21.02 9.68
N LEU A 169 -20.39 -19.98 9.37
CA LEU A 169 -21.81 -19.87 9.71
C LEU A 169 -22.57 -19.34 8.50
N ASP A 170 -23.65 -20.02 8.15
CA ASP A 170 -24.60 -19.59 7.10
C ASP A 170 -26.01 -19.81 7.61
N HIS A 171 -26.59 -18.79 8.20
CA HIS A 171 -27.95 -18.87 8.78
C HIS A 171 -28.72 -17.61 8.40
N GLU A 172 -29.69 -17.71 7.52
CA GLU A 172 -30.55 -16.63 7.04
C GLU A 172 -29.90 -15.23 6.96
N SER A 173 -29.94 -14.51 8.09
CA SER A 173 -29.39 -13.15 8.21
C SER A 173 -27.96 -13.09 8.74
N HIS A 174 -27.34 -14.20 9.12
CA HIS A 174 -26.06 -14.27 9.81
C HIS A 174 -25.07 -15.10 9.00
N LYS A 175 -24.02 -14.49 8.49
CA LYS A 175 -22.94 -15.19 7.78
C LYS A 175 -21.61 -14.85 8.45
N LEU A 176 -20.82 -15.88 8.76
CA LEU A 176 -19.47 -15.73 9.31
C LEU A 176 -18.49 -16.40 8.37
N ASP A 177 -17.58 -15.63 7.82
CA ASP A 177 -16.52 -16.08 6.92
C ASP A 177 -15.16 -15.98 7.63
N ILE A 178 -14.30 -16.96 7.45
CA ILE A 178 -12.93 -17.03 8.00
C ILE A 178 -11.97 -17.31 6.86
N GLY A 179 -10.86 -16.61 6.82
CA GLY A 179 -9.88 -16.72 5.74
C GLY A 179 -8.44 -16.64 6.18
N ILE A 180 -7.57 -17.20 5.35
CA ILE A 180 -6.12 -17.17 5.47
C ILE A 180 -5.51 -16.86 4.10
N LEU A 181 -4.46 -16.03 4.08
CA LEU A 181 -3.69 -15.71 2.89
C LEU A 181 -2.21 -15.89 3.18
N GLY A 182 -1.54 -16.70 2.38
CA GLY A 182 -0.08 -16.79 2.33
C GLY A 182 0.48 -15.81 1.31
N LYS A 183 1.61 -15.20 1.63
CA LYS A 183 2.34 -14.24 0.79
C LYS A 183 3.78 -14.66 0.63
N ALA A 184 4.35 -14.44 -0.56
CA ALA A 184 5.79 -14.48 -0.79
C ALA A 184 6.16 -13.20 -1.53
N PHE A 185 7.15 -12.47 -1.03
CA PHE A 185 7.55 -11.19 -1.62
C PHE A 185 9.05 -11.13 -1.88
N TYR A 186 9.39 -10.38 -2.91
CA TYR A 186 10.76 -10.03 -3.24
C TYR A 186 10.81 -8.52 -3.52
N ARG A 187 11.68 -7.80 -2.79
CA ARG A 187 11.87 -6.37 -2.94
C ARG A 187 13.32 -6.07 -3.26
N VAL A 188 13.53 -5.21 -4.23
CA VAL A 188 14.84 -4.64 -4.55
C VAL A 188 14.76 -3.14 -4.25
N MET A 189 15.61 -2.65 -3.36
CA MET A 189 15.63 -1.27 -2.92
C MET A 189 17.00 -0.64 -3.19
N LEU A 190 17.01 0.51 -3.84
CA LEU A 190 18.19 1.35 -4.00
C LEU A 190 18.26 2.28 -2.79
N ASP A 191 19.31 2.16 -2.00
CA ASP A 191 19.61 3.05 -0.87
C ASP A 191 20.52 4.17 -1.35
N ILE A 192 19.88 5.20 -1.90
CA ILE A 192 20.62 6.34 -2.47
C ILE A 192 20.95 7.29 -1.32
N GLN A 193 22.03 7.00 -0.60
CA GLN A 193 22.58 7.92 0.40
C GLN A 193 23.34 9.04 -0.34
N MET A 194 22.62 10.11 -0.67
CA MET A 194 23.26 11.31 -1.20
C MET A 194 23.59 12.28 -0.06
N PRO A 195 24.85 12.48 0.29
CA PRO A 195 25.24 13.61 1.13
C PRO A 195 25.12 14.87 0.28
N SER A 196 24.11 15.68 0.51
CA SER A 196 23.87 16.99 -0.11
C SER A 196 23.85 17.02 -1.65
N ILE A 197 22.65 17.15 -2.20
CA ILE A 197 22.49 17.54 -3.60
C ILE A 197 22.74 19.05 -3.65
N ASP A 198 23.78 19.47 -4.37
CA ASP A 198 23.88 20.83 -4.84
C ASP A 198 22.85 21.03 -5.96
N ILE A 199 21.73 21.65 -5.61
CA ILE A 199 20.59 21.86 -6.52
C ILE A 199 21.01 22.67 -7.76
N THR A 200 22.07 23.47 -7.64
CA THR A 200 22.58 24.27 -8.75
C THR A 200 23.26 23.41 -9.84
N ASN A 201 23.71 22.21 -9.49
CA ASN A 201 24.40 21.26 -10.36
C ASN A 201 23.67 19.92 -10.52
N TRP A 202 22.34 19.95 -10.49
CA TRP A 202 21.50 18.74 -10.65
C TRP A 202 21.87 17.88 -11.86
N SER A 203 22.28 18.50 -12.98
CA SER A 203 22.65 17.79 -14.20
C SER A 203 23.95 16.97 -14.10
N GLU A 204 24.80 17.25 -13.11
CA GLU A 204 26.05 16.54 -12.88
C GLU A 204 25.96 15.46 -11.82
N THR A 205 24.82 15.42 -11.07
CA THR A 205 24.55 14.36 -10.10
C THR A 205 24.10 13.09 -10.84
N SER A 206 25.06 12.36 -11.39
CA SER A 206 24.81 11.05 -11.95
C SER A 206 24.40 10.11 -10.80
N LEU A 207 23.25 9.44 -10.92
CA LEU A 207 22.96 8.19 -10.20
C LEU A 207 24.13 7.25 -10.52
N SER A 208 25.13 7.23 -9.66
CA SER A 208 26.29 6.39 -9.89
C SER A 208 25.86 4.96 -9.61
N LEU A 209 26.25 4.03 -10.48
CA LEU A 209 26.07 2.60 -10.30
C LEU A 209 26.83 2.05 -9.07
N GLN A 210 27.45 2.93 -8.29
CA GLN A 210 28.05 2.67 -6.97
C GLN A 210 27.02 2.81 -5.82
N THR A 211 25.74 2.99 -6.13
CA THR A 211 24.67 3.09 -5.14
C THR A 211 24.48 1.75 -4.42
N PRO A 212 24.44 1.73 -3.08
CA PRO A 212 24.12 0.53 -2.33
C PRO A 212 22.77 -0.04 -2.71
N LEU A 213 22.68 -1.35 -2.73
CA LEU A 213 21.48 -2.09 -3.06
C LEU A 213 21.08 -2.98 -1.89
N GLN A 214 19.79 -3.03 -1.58
CA GLN A 214 19.24 -3.99 -0.64
C GLN A 214 18.22 -4.87 -1.32
N THR A 215 18.21 -6.16 -0.97
CA THR A 215 17.17 -7.08 -1.41
C THR A 215 16.50 -7.70 -0.21
N HIS A 216 15.17 -7.78 -0.23
CA HIS A 216 14.37 -8.42 0.80
C HIS A 216 13.62 -9.60 0.18
N PHE A 217 13.83 -10.78 0.71
CA PHE A 217 13.06 -11.96 0.34
C PHE A 217 12.32 -12.48 1.56
N GLY A 218 11.01 -12.54 1.51
CA GLY A 218 10.22 -12.91 2.66
C GLY A 218 8.94 -13.65 2.32
N MET A 219 8.31 -14.16 3.36
CA MET A 219 6.99 -14.77 3.32
C MET A 219 6.14 -14.16 4.42
N GLY A 220 4.81 -14.14 4.23
CA GLY A 220 3.88 -13.61 5.21
C GLY A 220 2.59 -14.39 5.26
N ILE A 221 1.86 -14.22 6.36
CA ILE A 221 0.54 -14.80 6.56
C ILE A 221 -0.40 -13.69 7.02
N ASP A 222 -1.55 -13.57 6.32
CA ASP A 222 -2.67 -12.75 6.75
C ASP A 222 -3.84 -13.63 7.18
N LEU A 223 -4.58 -13.16 8.16
CA LEU A 223 -5.78 -13.80 8.68
C LEU A 223 -6.97 -12.87 8.57
N GLY A 224 -8.14 -13.43 8.36
CA GLY A 224 -9.36 -12.64 8.24
C GLY A 224 -10.56 -13.29 8.88
N VAL A 225 -11.43 -12.44 9.45
CA VAL A 225 -12.76 -12.80 9.91
C VAL A 225 -13.72 -11.73 9.41
N LYS A 226 -14.87 -12.15 8.88
CA LYS A 226 -15.91 -11.25 8.37
C LYS A 226 -17.28 -11.76 8.76
N TYR A 227 -18.01 -10.94 9.48
CA TYR A 227 -19.38 -11.21 9.88
C TYR A 227 -20.33 -10.29 9.16
N ASN A 228 -21.30 -10.86 8.45
CA ASN A 228 -22.34 -10.13 7.73
C ASN A 228 -23.69 -10.37 8.42
N TYR A 229 -24.39 -9.27 8.68
CA TYR A 229 -25.77 -9.28 9.16
C TYR A 229 -26.72 -8.73 8.11
N SER A 230 -27.63 -9.57 7.61
CA SER A 230 -28.66 -9.23 6.62
C SER A 230 -28.17 -8.48 5.39
N ASP A 231 -26.92 -8.73 4.94
CA ASP A 231 -26.26 -8.02 3.83
C ASP A 231 -26.23 -6.49 3.99
N THR A 232 -26.61 -5.99 5.16
CA THR A 232 -26.70 -4.55 5.48
C THR A 232 -25.51 -4.08 6.32
N ILE A 233 -25.13 -4.87 7.32
CA ILE A 233 -24.00 -4.54 8.21
C ILE A 233 -22.96 -5.63 8.06
N THR A 234 -21.71 -5.19 7.86
CA THR A 234 -20.55 -6.08 7.89
C THR A 234 -19.59 -5.58 8.97
N VAL A 235 -19.14 -6.47 9.83
CA VAL A 235 -18.04 -6.24 10.78
C VAL A 235 -16.91 -7.17 10.42
N ALA A 236 -15.69 -6.66 10.34
CA ALA A 236 -14.56 -7.46 9.90
C ALA A 236 -13.31 -7.16 10.72
N LEU A 237 -12.53 -8.21 10.95
CA LEU A 237 -11.21 -8.17 11.55
C LEU A 237 -10.21 -8.72 10.53
N ALA A 238 -9.13 -7.99 10.28
CA ALA A 238 -8.05 -8.41 9.39
C ALA A 238 -6.70 -8.26 10.09
N GLY A 239 -5.98 -9.36 10.23
CA GLY A 239 -4.58 -9.40 10.68
C GLY A 239 -3.68 -9.51 9.48
N TYR A 240 -2.89 -8.47 9.22
CA TYR A 240 -1.92 -8.45 8.14
C TYR A 240 -0.53 -8.76 8.68
N ASP A 241 0.23 -9.53 7.93
CA ASP A 241 1.61 -9.86 8.26
C ASP A 241 1.75 -10.42 9.68
N VAL A 242 0.77 -11.22 10.15
CA VAL A 242 0.73 -11.81 11.49
C VAL A 242 2.01 -12.57 11.80
N TYR A 243 2.59 -13.16 10.78
CA TYR A 243 3.93 -13.74 10.80
C TYR A 243 4.58 -13.48 9.44
N SER A 244 5.64 -12.67 9.40
CA SER A 244 6.24 -12.24 8.12
C SER A 244 7.76 -12.05 8.21
N PRO A 245 8.54 -13.16 8.37
CA PRO A 245 9.99 -13.12 8.37
C PRO A 245 10.54 -12.85 6.97
N ALA A 246 11.69 -12.19 6.91
CA ALA A 246 12.40 -11.91 5.68
C ALA A 246 13.92 -12.00 5.86
N LEU A 247 14.59 -12.34 4.77
CA LEU A 247 16.03 -12.25 4.62
C LEU A 247 16.37 -10.94 3.92
N VAL A 248 17.18 -10.13 4.55
CA VAL A 248 17.70 -8.87 4.00
C VAL A 248 19.14 -9.09 3.57
N THR A 249 19.46 -8.81 2.30
CA THR A 249 20.82 -8.86 1.80
C THR A 249 21.24 -7.47 1.33
N LYS A 250 22.32 -6.95 1.89
CA LYS A 250 22.88 -5.63 1.56
C LYS A 250 24.11 -5.80 0.70
N TYR A 251 24.18 -5.06 -0.40
CA TYR A 251 25.30 -5.00 -1.32
C TYR A 251 25.88 -3.58 -1.32
N ASP A 252 27.20 -3.46 -1.33
CA ASP A 252 27.87 -2.16 -1.30
C ASP A 252 27.61 -1.37 -2.58
N GLN A 253 27.38 -2.07 -3.70
CA GLN A 253 27.14 -1.46 -5.01
C GLN A 253 26.10 -2.27 -5.79
N PHE A 254 25.39 -1.62 -6.69
CA PHE A 254 24.43 -2.27 -7.59
C PHE A 254 25.00 -3.47 -8.37
N TRP A 255 26.28 -3.38 -8.83
CA TRP A 255 26.95 -4.43 -9.58
C TRP A 255 27.36 -5.65 -8.76
N ASP A 256 27.24 -5.58 -7.45
CA ASP A 256 27.51 -6.71 -6.56
C ASP A 256 26.29 -7.60 -6.36
N TYR A 257 25.17 -7.23 -6.99
CA TYR A 257 23.98 -8.07 -7.00
C TYR A 257 24.28 -9.48 -7.48
N GLY A 258 23.90 -10.48 -6.67
CA GLY A 258 24.19 -11.89 -6.94
C GLY A 258 25.57 -12.38 -6.49
N LYS A 259 26.42 -11.49 -5.95
CA LYS A 259 27.65 -11.85 -5.24
C LYS A 259 27.38 -12.08 -3.75
N GLU A 260 28.43 -12.26 -2.96
CA GLU A 260 28.31 -12.34 -1.50
C GLU A 260 27.98 -10.95 -0.94
N GLY A 261 26.77 -10.79 -0.38
CA GLY A 261 26.34 -9.59 0.34
C GLY A 261 26.22 -9.86 1.84
N THR A 262 26.13 -8.78 2.62
CA THR A 262 25.89 -8.87 4.07
C THR A 262 24.44 -9.24 4.32
N GLN A 263 24.21 -10.36 5.02
CA GLN A 263 22.88 -10.85 5.31
C GLN A 263 22.44 -10.50 6.73
N SER A 264 21.20 -10.07 6.87
CA SER A 264 20.51 -9.85 8.15
C SER A 264 19.07 -10.36 8.07
N TYR A 265 18.40 -10.36 9.20
CA TYR A 265 17.00 -10.78 9.30
C TYR A 265 16.09 -9.57 9.46
N GLY A 266 15.00 -9.57 8.72
CA GLY A 266 13.95 -8.57 8.81
C GLY A 266 12.59 -9.21 9.10
N THR A 267 11.65 -8.39 9.51
CA THR A 267 10.24 -8.78 9.64
C THR A 267 9.35 -7.63 9.21
N VAL A 268 8.29 -7.94 8.46
CA VAL A 268 7.21 -6.97 8.27
C VAL A 268 6.38 -6.93 9.54
N GLN A 269 6.10 -5.72 10.04
CA GLN A 269 5.36 -5.57 11.28
C GLN A 269 3.91 -6.03 11.13
N PRO A 270 3.40 -6.85 12.08
CA PRO A 270 2.01 -7.26 12.09
C PRO A 270 1.11 -6.05 12.36
N ARG A 271 -0.04 -6.00 11.67
CA ARG A 271 -1.08 -4.99 11.86
C ARG A 271 -2.42 -5.68 12.04
N LEU A 272 -3.27 -5.11 12.88
CA LEU A 272 -4.61 -5.61 13.13
C LEU A 272 -5.62 -4.50 12.84
N ALA A 273 -6.44 -4.70 11.81
CA ALA A 273 -7.49 -3.77 11.42
C ALA A 273 -8.87 -4.29 11.83
N LEU A 274 -9.69 -3.38 12.34
CA LEU A 274 -11.12 -3.60 12.60
C LEU A 274 -11.91 -2.64 11.72
N GLY A 275 -12.85 -3.17 10.95
CA GLY A 275 -13.69 -2.39 10.04
C GLY A 275 -15.17 -2.68 10.20
N VAL A 276 -15.97 -1.67 9.91
CA VAL A 276 -17.43 -1.76 9.83
C VAL A 276 -17.87 -1.19 8.49
N LEU A 277 -18.77 -1.88 7.81
CA LEU A 277 -19.40 -1.44 6.59
C LEU A 277 -20.91 -1.46 6.78
N TYR A 278 -21.55 -0.38 6.40
CA TYR A 278 -23.01 -0.27 6.37
C TYR A 278 -23.48 0.00 4.95
N ARG A 279 -24.33 -0.88 4.44
CA ARG A 279 -24.93 -0.76 3.10
C ARG A 279 -26.36 -0.26 3.23
N LEU A 280 -26.59 0.93 2.71
CA LEU A 280 -27.91 1.55 2.68
C LEU A 280 -28.61 1.16 1.37
N ARG A 281 -29.70 0.40 1.47
CA ARG A 281 -30.61 0.13 0.37
C ARG A 281 -31.85 1.01 0.53
N ASN A 282 -32.23 1.72 -0.51
CA ASN A 282 -33.41 2.57 -0.49
C ASN A 282 -34.21 2.39 -1.79
N ASP A 283 -35.32 1.70 -1.69
CA ASP A 283 -36.20 1.36 -2.82
C ASP A 283 -36.71 2.59 -3.59
N PHE A 284 -36.84 3.75 -2.91
CA PHE A 284 -37.29 4.99 -3.53
C PHE A 284 -36.25 5.59 -4.51
N LEU A 285 -34.97 5.38 -4.27
CA LEU A 285 -33.88 5.92 -5.06
C LEU A 285 -33.28 4.92 -6.04
N GLU A 286 -33.70 3.65 -6.03
CA GLU A 286 -33.10 2.55 -6.81
C GLU A 286 -33.00 2.82 -8.33
N ARG A 287 -33.84 3.71 -8.85
CA ARG A 287 -33.81 4.04 -10.27
C ARG A 287 -32.51 4.73 -10.70
N TYR A 288 -31.89 5.50 -9.81
CA TYR A 288 -30.69 6.30 -10.09
C TYR A 288 -29.52 5.96 -9.19
N ILE A 289 -29.79 5.73 -7.89
CA ILE A 289 -28.80 5.37 -6.88
C ILE A 289 -28.99 3.88 -6.57
N THR A 290 -28.07 3.06 -7.03
CA THR A 290 -28.20 1.60 -6.90
C THR A 290 -27.58 1.06 -5.62
N ASP A 291 -26.59 1.74 -5.06
CA ASP A 291 -25.95 1.33 -3.81
C ASP A 291 -25.32 2.53 -3.11
N ILE A 292 -25.38 2.55 -1.78
CA ILE A 292 -24.68 3.49 -0.91
C ILE A 292 -23.99 2.69 0.16
N ILE A 293 -22.66 2.81 0.24
CA ILE A 293 -21.83 2.11 1.22
C ILE A 293 -21.14 3.15 2.09
N LEU A 294 -21.26 2.98 3.42
CA LEU A 294 -20.52 3.73 4.42
C LEU A 294 -19.54 2.79 5.11
N MET A 295 -18.32 3.24 5.34
CA MET A 295 -17.25 2.45 5.91
C MET A 295 -16.53 3.23 7.00
N ALA A 296 -16.10 2.52 8.05
CA ALA A 296 -15.25 3.07 9.09
C ALA A 296 -14.30 1.99 9.60
N ASP A 297 -13.01 2.29 9.65
CA ASP A 297 -11.99 1.35 10.07
C ASP A 297 -11.01 2.00 11.04
N TYR A 298 -10.45 1.17 11.90
CA TYR A 298 -9.19 1.44 12.58
C TYR A 298 -8.14 0.47 12.04
N ARG A 299 -7.09 1.01 11.38
CA ARG A 299 -6.18 0.23 10.53
C ARG A 299 -5.10 -0.55 11.27
N ASP A 300 -4.72 -0.09 12.47
CA ASP A 300 -3.67 -0.75 13.26
C ASP A 300 -3.89 -0.65 14.76
N PHE A 301 -4.61 -1.63 15.32
CA PHE A 301 -4.78 -1.77 16.77
C PHE A 301 -3.50 -2.18 17.50
N ILE A 302 -2.57 -2.87 16.84
CA ILE A 302 -1.31 -3.28 17.46
C ILE A 302 -0.43 -2.06 17.67
N GLY A 303 -0.37 -1.16 16.70
CA GLY A 303 0.39 0.08 16.77
C GLY A 303 -0.01 1.03 17.91
N LEU A 304 -1.23 0.89 18.46
CA LEU A 304 -1.65 1.64 19.67
C LEU A 304 -0.84 1.29 20.91
N PHE A 305 -0.26 0.10 20.95
CA PHE A 305 0.50 -0.42 22.11
C PHE A 305 2.00 -0.44 21.83
N ASP A 306 2.44 -0.08 20.62
CA ASP A 306 3.85 0.08 20.29
C ASP A 306 4.29 1.51 20.63
N GLU A 307 5.54 1.68 21.08
CA GLU A 307 6.16 3.00 21.35
C GLU A 307 6.46 3.77 20.05
N ASN A 308 5.51 3.76 19.10
CA ASN A 308 5.65 4.52 17.88
C ASN A 308 5.17 5.96 18.11
N ASP A 309 5.96 6.94 17.70
CA ASP A 309 5.62 8.37 17.78
C ASP A 309 4.48 8.80 16.86
N ARG A 310 3.92 7.88 16.06
CA ARG A 310 2.85 8.17 15.10
C ARG A 310 1.54 8.48 15.81
N TYR A 311 0.89 9.54 15.38
CA TYR A 311 -0.37 10.00 15.97
C TYR A 311 -1.50 8.96 15.78
N PRO A 312 -2.12 8.43 16.87
CA PRO A 312 -3.03 7.28 16.79
C PRO A 312 -4.27 7.50 15.92
N LEU A 313 -4.76 8.73 15.79
CA LEU A 313 -5.92 9.04 14.96
C LEU A 313 -5.65 8.94 13.45
N PHE A 314 -4.40 8.83 13.03
CA PHE A 314 -4.07 8.57 11.62
C PHE A 314 -4.54 7.20 11.15
N ASP A 315 -4.70 6.25 12.06
CA ASP A 315 -5.18 4.91 11.73
C ASP A 315 -6.70 4.80 11.69
N PHE A 316 -7.41 5.88 12.06
CA PHE A 316 -8.85 5.96 11.87
C PHE A 316 -9.18 6.47 10.45
N THR A 317 -9.99 5.69 9.72
CA THR A 317 -10.42 6.02 8.37
C THR A 317 -11.94 5.90 8.23
N VAL A 318 -12.50 6.75 7.41
CA VAL A 318 -13.92 6.68 7.02
C VAL A 318 -14.04 6.81 5.52
N GLY A 319 -15.02 6.12 4.96
CA GLY A 319 -15.28 6.14 3.54
C GLY A 319 -16.75 6.03 3.18
N MET A 320 -17.07 6.57 2.01
CA MET A 320 -18.39 6.47 1.39
C MET A 320 -18.24 6.20 -0.10
N GLU A 321 -19.02 5.27 -0.63
CA GLU A 321 -19.17 5.03 -2.06
C GLU A 321 -20.66 5.09 -2.42
N ILE A 322 -21.01 5.86 -3.45
CA ILE A 322 -22.34 5.93 -4.02
C ILE A 322 -22.26 5.44 -5.47
N THR A 323 -23.03 4.42 -5.80
CA THR A 323 -23.14 3.90 -7.17
C THR A 323 -24.36 4.48 -7.87
N LEU A 324 -24.13 5.18 -8.96
CA LEU A 324 -25.16 5.79 -9.80
C LEU A 324 -25.30 5.01 -11.10
N LEU A 325 -26.54 4.74 -11.52
CA LEU A 325 -26.88 4.09 -12.78
C LEU A 325 -26.13 2.76 -13.00
N LYS A 326 -25.69 2.09 -11.93
CA LYS A 326 -24.90 0.84 -11.94
C LYS A 326 -23.48 0.97 -12.55
N VAL A 327 -23.07 2.14 -12.99
CA VAL A 327 -21.81 2.34 -13.73
C VAL A 327 -20.94 3.41 -13.10
N LEU A 328 -21.52 4.53 -12.67
CA LEU A 328 -20.75 5.64 -12.11
C LEU A 328 -20.64 5.49 -10.60
N LYS A 329 -19.44 5.54 -10.06
CA LYS A 329 -19.14 5.48 -8.63
C LYS A 329 -18.57 6.80 -8.16
N LEU A 330 -19.21 7.41 -7.18
CA LEU A 330 -18.73 8.61 -6.51
C LEU A 330 -18.23 8.23 -5.12
N ARG A 331 -17.07 8.75 -4.73
CA ARG A 331 -16.41 8.40 -3.47
C ARG A 331 -15.98 9.63 -2.71
N ALA A 332 -16.09 9.54 -1.39
CA ALA A 332 -15.54 10.50 -0.46
C ALA A 332 -15.01 9.77 0.76
N GLY A 333 -13.98 10.29 1.39
CA GLY A 333 -13.41 9.66 2.56
C GLY A 333 -12.43 10.55 3.31
N MET A 334 -11.83 9.96 4.33
CA MET A 334 -10.79 10.59 5.14
C MET A 334 -9.82 9.51 5.61
N ALA A 335 -8.54 9.77 5.44
CA ALA A 335 -7.44 8.99 6.00
C ALA A 335 -6.36 9.94 6.51
N ASP A 336 -5.61 9.54 7.54
CA ASP A 336 -4.56 10.37 8.14
C ASP A 336 -5.07 11.77 8.55
N LEU A 337 -6.36 11.89 8.92
CA LEU A 337 -7.10 13.15 9.18
C LEU A 337 -7.21 14.07 7.96
N LEU A 338 -6.95 13.59 6.76
CA LEU A 338 -6.98 14.34 5.52
C LEU A 338 -8.11 13.85 4.61
N PRO A 339 -8.81 14.76 3.91
CA PRO A 339 -9.91 14.39 3.04
C PRO A 339 -9.42 13.70 1.77
N SER A 340 -10.30 12.86 1.24
CA SER A 340 -10.16 12.25 -0.09
C SER A 340 -11.48 12.29 -0.84
N GLY A 341 -11.38 12.25 -2.17
CA GLY A 341 -12.52 12.13 -3.04
C GLY A 341 -12.13 11.49 -4.36
N GLY A 342 -13.09 10.85 -5.01
CA GLY A 342 -12.83 10.19 -6.28
C GLY A 342 -14.09 9.84 -7.04
N PHE A 343 -13.90 9.47 -8.28
CA PHE A 343 -14.96 8.89 -9.10
C PHE A 343 -14.43 7.69 -9.88
N GLY A 344 -15.34 6.79 -10.23
CA GLY A 344 -15.03 5.62 -11.03
C GLY A 344 -16.10 5.35 -12.07
N ILE A 345 -15.69 4.77 -13.17
CA ILE A 345 -16.57 4.26 -14.23
C ILE A 345 -16.35 2.75 -14.27
N ASP A 346 -17.41 2.03 -13.93
CA ASP A 346 -17.39 0.57 -13.85
C ASP A 346 -18.11 -0.01 -15.07
N MET A 347 -17.32 -0.43 -16.06
CA MET A 347 -17.80 -1.14 -17.23
C MET A 347 -17.61 -2.64 -17.02
N LYS A 348 -18.41 -3.45 -17.73
CA LYS A 348 -18.44 -4.90 -17.55
C LYS A 348 -17.05 -5.57 -17.61
N PHE A 349 -16.14 -5.06 -18.42
CA PHE A 349 -14.80 -5.62 -18.68
C PHE A 349 -13.65 -4.75 -18.20
N MET A 350 -13.94 -3.50 -17.80
CA MET A 350 -12.92 -2.53 -17.38
C MET A 350 -13.50 -1.58 -16.33
N THR A 351 -12.71 -1.27 -15.33
CA THR A 351 -12.98 -0.19 -14.38
C THR A 351 -11.89 0.87 -14.50
N MET A 352 -12.30 2.13 -14.54
CA MET A 352 -11.41 3.28 -14.49
C MET A 352 -11.75 4.10 -13.26
N ASP A 353 -10.75 4.39 -12.44
CA ASP A 353 -10.89 5.14 -11.19
C ASP A 353 -9.92 6.32 -11.17
N VAL A 354 -10.39 7.45 -10.64
CA VAL A 354 -9.57 8.64 -10.38
C VAL A 354 -9.86 9.12 -8.97
N ALA A 355 -8.81 9.45 -8.22
CA ALA A 355 -8.95 9.99 -6.88
C ALA A 355 -7.94 11.11 -6.61
N ILE A 356 -8.31 11.99 -5.68
CA ILE A 356 -7.45 13.00 -5.09
C ILE A 356 -7.54 12.85 -3.58
N ARG A 357 -6.42 12.85 -2.90
CA ARG A 357 -6.36 12.73 -1.44
C ARG A 357 -5.23 13.55 -0.83
N GLY A 358 -5.41 13.92 0.42
CA GLY A 358 -4.30 14.31 1.25
C GLY A 358 -3.48 13.07 1.67
N LYS A 359 -2.17 13.21 1.79
CA LYS A 359 -1.25 12.17 2.28
C LYS A 359 -0.36 12.78 3.36
N GLN A 360 -0.35 12.16 4.53
CA GLN A 360 0.52 12.53 5.63
C GLN A 360 1.80 11.67 5.56
N LEU A 361 2.94 12.32 5.44
CA LEU A 361 4.25 11.66 5.36
C LEU A 361 5.04 11.75 6.68
N GLY A 362 4.63 12.65 7.58
CA GLY A 362 5.20 12.79 8.92
C GLY A 362 4.35 12.09 9.99
N ASP A 363 4.88 12.00 11.22
CA ASP A 363 4.26 11.27 12.33
C ASP A 363 3.24 12.10 13.11
N LYS A 364 3.21 13.43 12.90
CA LYS A 364 2.30 14.35 13.59
C LYS A 364 1.38 15.07 12.61
N PRO A 365 0.16 15.47 13.04
CA PRO A 365 -0.76 16.22 12.20
C PRO A 365 -0.14 17.50 11.64
N GLY A 366 -0.20 17.66 10.31
CA GLY A 366 0.36 18.82 9.60
C GLY A 366 1.86 18.73 9.29
N ASP A 367 2.55 17.70 9.75
CA ASP A 367 3.96 17.48 9.41
C ASP A 367 4.06 16.75 8.06
N LYS A 368 4.72 17.37 7.08
CA LYS A 368 4.91 16.83 5.72
C LYS A 368 3.61 16.32 5.08
N THR A 369 2.60 17.19 5.04
CA THR A 369 1.34 16.93 4.34
C THR A 369 1.48 17.26 2.86
N VAL A 370 1.11 16.33 1.99
CA VAL A 370 1.12 16.51 0.53
C VAL A 370 -0.20 16.08 -0.08
N PHE A 371 -0.49 16.59 -1.29
CA PHE A 371 -1.57 16.08 -2.10
C PHE A 371 -1.09 14.93 -2.98
N ALA A 372 -1.97 13.95 -3.19
CA ALA A 372 -1.76 12.85 -4.10
C ALA A 372 -2.92 12.73 -5.09
N MET A 373 -2.60 12.38 -6.32
CA MET A 373 -3.55 12.01 -7.36
C MET A 373 -3.31 10.58 -7.75
N ASP A 374 -4.38 9.79 -7.76
CA ASP A 374 -4.34 8.37 -8.08
C ASP A 374 -5.22 8.12 -9.32
N VAL A 375 -4.69 7.40 -10.30
CA VAL A 375 -5.42 6.96 -11.51
C VAL A 375 -5.24 5.46 -11.64
N GLY A 376 -6.35 4.74 -11.71
CA GLY A 376 -6.38 3.28 -11.78
C GLY A 376 -7.15 2.76 -12.99
N LEU A 377 -6.63 1.71 -13.60
CA LEU A 377 -7.27 0.92 -14.63
C LEU A 377 -7.23 -0.55 -14.22
N LEU A 378 -8.39 -1.19 -14.21
CA LEU A 378 -8.54 -2.61 -13.91
C LEU A 378 -9.28 -3.29 -15.07
N PHE A 379 -8.64 -4.28 -15.68
CA PHE A 379 -9.27 -5.16 -16.67
C PHE A 379 -9.67 -6.47 -16.02
N ARG A 380 -10.97 -6.80 -16.10
CA ARG A 380 -11.53 -7.99 -15.45
C ARG A 380 -12.43 -8.79 -16.40
N TYR A 381 -12.54 -10.09 -16.07
CA TYR A 381 -13.38 -11.04 -16.81
C TYR A 381 -14.16 -11.93 -15.82
#